data_26594adf1ed1235cbd75fac0cb681f95
#
_entry.id   26594adf1ed1235cbd75fac0cb681f95
#
_cell.length_a   1.000
_cell.length_b   1.000
_cell.length_c   1.000
_cell.angle_alpha   90.00
_cell.angle_beta   90.00
_cell.angle_gamma   90.00
#
_symmetry.space_group_name_H-M   'P 1'
#
loop_
_entity.id
_entity.type
_entity.pdbx_description
1 polymer ?
#
loop_
_entity_poly.entity_id
_entity_poly.type
_entity_poly.pdbx_seq_one_letter_code
_entity_poly.pdbx_strand_id
1 'polypeptide(L)'
;SLWDQSLKPCVKLTPLCVTLNCTNATATVNTTTATANNSMIGEIKNCSFNMTTLLRDKKQKVYALFYRLDIVPPGNNDNSNNDNNSSNGNFSEYRLINCNTSAITQACPKVTFDPIPIHYCAPAGYAILKCNNETFNGTGPCRNISSVQCTHGIKPVVSTQLLLNGSLAEGGDIMIRSENLTDNVKTVIVHLNESVEIRCVRPNNNTRRSIRIGPGQTFYATGDIIGDIREAHCNISRKNWTTVIQRVSEK
;
A
#
# COMPACT_ATOMS: atom_id res chain seq x y z
N SER A 1 -14.78 2.67 7.84
CA SER A 1 -15.14 3.67 8.87
C SER A 1 -14.18 3.70 10.04
N LEU A 2 -13.70 2.55 10.52
CA LEU A 2 -12.71 2.47 11.61
C LEU A 2 -11.35 3.06 11.19
N TRP A 3 -10.94 2.84 9.96
CA TRP A 3 -9.73 3.45 9.41
C TRP A 3 -9.82 4.98 9.47
N ASP A 4 -10.89 5.56 8.97
CA ASP A 4 -11.09 7.02 8.98
C ASP A 4 -11.15 7.57 10.41
N GLN A 5 -11.78 6.86 11.34
CA GLN A 5 -11.79 7.24 12.75
C GLN A 5 -10.39 7.29 13.36
N SER A 6 -9.52 6.36 12.99
CA SER A 6 -8.15 6.31 13.51
C SER A 6 -7.29 7.48 13.03
N LEU A 7 -7.64 8.09 11.88
CA LEU A 7 -6.90 9.20 11.29
C LEU A 7 -7.35 10.58 11.81
N LYS A 8 -8.56 10.71 12.35
CA LYS A 8 -9.10 12.02 12.81
C LYS A 8 -8.20 12.75 13.80
N PRO A 9 -7.61 12.10 14.83
CA PRO A 9 -6.73 12.79 15.77
C PRO A 9 -5.31 13.00 15.26
N CYS A 10 -4.99 12.55 14.05
CA CYS A 10 -3.64 12.56 13.52
C CYS A 10 -3.33 13.86 12.75
N VAL A 11 -2.06 14.13 12.53
CA VAL A 11 -1.58 15.35 11.89
C VAL A 11 -2.06 15.43 10.44
N LYS A 12 -2.72 16.55 10.08
CA LYS A 12 -3.08 16.85 8.69
C LYS A 12 -1.89 17.47 7.97
N LEU A 13 -1.59 16.96 6.80
CA LEU A 13 -0.44 17.37 6.00
C LEU A 13 -0.81 18.38 4.91
N THR A 14 -1.83 19.22 5.14
CA THR A 14 -2.19 20.33 4.23
C THR A 14 -0.99 21.23 3.90
N PRO A 15 -0.08 21.55 4.84
CA PRO A 15 1.11 22.33 4.54
C PRO A 15 2.09 21.66 3.55
N LEU A 16 1.92 20.37 3.28
CA LEU A 16 2.73 19.65 2.29
C LEU A 16 2.27 19.87 0.84
N CYS A 17 1.12 20.50 0.65
CA CYS A 17 0.61 20.82 -0.68
C CYS A 17 1.29 22.07 -1.23
N VAL A 18 2.57 21.93 -1.53
CA VAL A 18 3.45 22.95 -2.08
C VAL A 18 4.19 22.38 -3.27
N THR A 19 4.80 23.26 -4.07
CA THR A 19 5.68 22.83 -5.16
C THR A 19 6.92 22.15 -4.60
N LEU A 20 7.19 20.95 -5.11
CA LEU A 20 8.35 20.13 -4.78
C LEU A 20 9.38 20.23 -5.91
N ASN A 21 10.62 20.56 -5.58
CA ASN A 21 11.75 20.52 -6.52
C ASN A 21 12.50 19.21 -6.33
N CYS A 22 12.37 18.30 -7.28
CA CYS A 22 12.83 16.94 -7.14
C CYS A 22 13.95 16.58 -8.10
N THR A 23 14.89 15.79 -7.59
CA THR A 23 15.93 15.10 -8.36
C THR A 23 15.84 13.60 -8.09
N ASN A 24 16.57 12.81 -8.86
CA ASN A 24 16.68 11.40 -8.55
C ASN A 24 17.42 11.19 -7.24
N ALA A 25 16.89 10.33 -6.38
CA ALA A 25 17.58 9.98 -5.14
C ALA A 25 18.82 9.14 -5.43
N THR A 26 19.88 9.40 -4.67
CA THR A 26 21.13 8.64 -4.71
C THR A 26 21.36 7.95 -3.37
N ALA A 27 22.02 6.80 -3.41
CA ALA A 27 22.43 6.11 -2.20
C ALA A 27 23.52 6.86 -1.44
N THR A 28 23.49 6.83 -0.12
CA THR A 28 24.44 7.55 0.75
C THR A 28 25.77 6.84 0.98
N VAL A 29 26.02 5.72 0.33
CA VAL A 29 27.28 4.97 0.49
C VAL A 29 28.09 4.97 -0.81
N ASN A 30 29.36 5.36 -0.68
CA ASN A 30 30.38 5.20 -1.70
C ASN A 30 30.73 3.72 -1.90
N THR A 31 29.85 2.96 -2.49
CA THR A 31 30.21 1.63 -2.98
C THR A 31 30.38 1.70 -4.49
N THR A 32 31.62 1.60 -4.90
CA THR A 32 32.07 1.49 -6.28
C THR A 32 31.71 0.15 -6.94
N THR A 33 30.61 -0.45 -6.54
CA THR A 33 30.06 -1.59 -7.24
C THR A 33 28.89 -1.12 -8.09
N ALA A 34 29.27 -0.57 -9.21
CA ALA A 34 28.36 -0.37 -10.32
C ALA A 34 27.94 -1.73 -10.90
N THR A 35 27.15 -2.47 -10.19
CA THR A 35 26.36 -3.53 -10.83
C THR A 35 25.09 -2.84 -11.32
N ALA A 36 25.19 -2.45 -12.54
CA ALA A 36 24.21 -1.71 -13.28
C ALA A 36 22.99 -2.58 -13.60
N ASN A 37 22.08 -2.73 -12.67
CA ASN A 37 20.67 -3.00 -12.94
C ASN A 37 19.84 -2.17 -11.99
N ASN A 38 19.96 -0.86 -12.12
CA ASN A 38 19.16 0.08 -11.37
C ASN A 38 17.78 0.22 -12.01
N SER A 39 16.95 -0.83 -11.87
CA SER A 39 15.52 -0.77 -12.15
C SER A 39 14.81 0.32 -11.31
N MET A 40 15.49 0.82 -10.26
CA MET A 40 14.99 1.82 -9.33
C MET A 40 15.43 3.25 -9.65
N ILE A 41 16.18 3.49 -10.73
CA ILE A 41 16.55 4.85 -11.13
C ILE A 41 15.28 5.64 -11.47
N GLY A 42 15.10 6.77 -10.80
CA GLY A 42 13.93 7.63 -11.00
C GLY A 42 12.67 7.21 -10.26
N GLU A 43 12.66 6.05 -9.61
CA GLU A 43 11.52 5.58 -8.81
C GLU A 43 11.44 6.26 -7.44
N ILE A 44 12.57 6.70 -6.91
CA ILE A 44 12.66 7.46 -5.67
C ILE A 44 13.25 8.82 -6.00
N LYS A 45 12.53 9.86 -5.61
CA LYS A 45 12.90 11.25 -5.82
C LYS A 45 13.29 11.90 -4.51
N ASN A 46 14.36 12.72 -4.55
CA ASN A 46 14.74 13.60 -3.45
C ASN A 46 14.16 14.98 -3.75
N CYS A 47 13.18 15.38 -2.94
CA CYS A 47 12.42 16.60 -3.16
C CYS A 47 12.71 17.63 -2.08
N SER A 48 13.05 18.86 -2.49
CA SER A 48 13.18 20.01 -1.63
C SER A 48 11.93 20.88 -1.72
N PHE A 49 11.50 21.41 -0.62
CA PHE A 49 10.32 22.28 -0.55
C PHE A 49 10.39 23.23 0.64
N ASN A 50 9.56 24.27 0.60
CA ASN A 50 9.43 25.19 1.69
C ASN A 50 8.26 24.77 2.58
N MET A 51 8.55 24.53 3.85
CA MET A 51 7.58 24.09 4.85
C MET A 51 7.38 25.20 5.88
N THR A 52 6.17 25.33 6.39
CA THR A 52 5.88 26.20 7.54
C THR A 52 6.65 25.73 8.77
N THR A 53 7.01 26.68 9.62
CA THR A 53 7.63 26.39 10.91
C THR A 53 6.61 26.44 12.05
N LEU A 54 7.08 26.49 13.27
CA LEU A 54 6.23 26.75 14.45
C LEU A 54 5.52 28.11 14.39
N LEU A 55 6.11 29.07 13.64
CA LEU A 55 5.55 30.37 13.38
C LEU A 55 5.02 30.41 11.93
N ARG A 56 3.77 30.82 11.74
CA ARG A 56 3.11 30.82 10.42
C ARG A 56 3.77 31.74 9.39
N ASP A 57 4.41 32.81 9.82
CA ASP A 57 5.09 33.78 8.97
C ASP A 57 6.49 33.38 8.56
N LYS A 58 7.02 32.30 9.12
CA LYS A 58 8.36 31.76 8.80
C LYS A 58 8.26 30.43 8.10
N LYS A 59 9.10 30.30 7.06
CA LYS A 59 9.23 29.04 6.31
C LYS A 59 10.66 28.53 6.42
N GLN A 60 10.80 27.23 6.35
CA GLN A 60 12.07 26.52 6.31
C GLN A 60 12.17 25.69 5.03
N LYS A 61 13.37 25.63 4.47
CA LYS A 61 13.64 24.74 3.36
C LYS A 61 14.02 23.37 3.90
N VAL A 62 13.27 22.36 3.50
CA VAL A 62 13.47 20.97 3.93
C VAL A 62 13.51 20.06 2.71
N TYR A 63 14.01 18.85 2.90
CA TYR A 63 13.97 17.82 1.87
C TYR A 63 13.42 16.51 2.44
N ALA A 64 12.83 15.72 1.57
CA ALA A 64 12.34 14.39 1.86
C ALA A 64 12.39 13.53 0.60
N LEU A 65 12.42 12.22 0.79
CA LEU A 65 12.32 11.27 -0.31
C LEU A 65 10.86 10.90 -0.53
N PHE A 66 10.44 10.88 -1.78
CA PHE A 66 9.12 10.45 -2.20
C PHE A 66 9.25 9.40 -3.31
N TYR A 67 8.32 8.46 -3.34
CA TYR A 67 8.18 7.56 -4.47
C TYR A 67 7.59 8.32 -5.66
N ARG A 68 8.08 8.03 -6.86
CA ARG A 68 7.62 8.67 -8.11
C ARG A 68 6.10 8.50 -8.32
N LEU A 69 5.52 7.42 -7.82
CA LEU A 69 4.08 7.16 -7.92
C LEU A 69 3.22 8.10 -7.07
N ASP A 70 3.79 8.75 -6.06
CA ASP A 70 3.08 9.63 -5.13
C ASP A 70 3.10 11.09 -5.56
N ILE A 71 3.84 11.42 -6.60
CA ILE A 71 4.03 12.78 -7.07
C ILE A 71 3.69 12.90 -8.56
N VAL A 72 3.17 14.06 -8.95
CA VAL A 72 2.80 14.36 -10.33
C VAL A 72 3.33 15.74 -10.72
N PRO A 73 3.62 16.00 -12.01
CA PRO A 73 3.96 17.33 -12.48
C PRO A 73 2.81 18.30 -12.19
N PRO A 74 3.09 19.54 -11.74
CA PRO A 74 2.03 20.52 -11.53
C PRO A 74 1.51 21.06 -12.86
N GLY A 75 0.19 21.23 -12.97
CA GLY A 75 -0.47 21.93 -14.05
C GLY A 75 -1.20 21.06 -15.06
N ASN A 76 -2.47 21.42 -15.30
CA ASN A 76 -3.33 20.94 -16.37
C ASN A 76 -3.19 21.83 -17.61
N ASN A 77 -2.01 22.06 -18.12
CA ASN A 77 -1.85 22.77 -19.39
C ASN A 77 -1.61 21.76 -20.49
N ASP A 78 -2.69 21.40 -21.16
CA ASP A 78 -2.69 20.66 -22.43
C ASP A 78 -1.99 21.39 -23.59
N ASN A 79 -1.28 22.47 -23.31
CA ASN A 79 -0.59 23.29 -24.28
C ASN A 79 0.83 23.64 -23.82
N SER A 80 1.72 22.66 -23.79
CA SER A 80 3.13 22.98 -23.89
C SER A 80 3.90 21.95 -24.70
N ASN A 81 3.75 22.07 -26.00
CA ASN A 81 4.81 21.74 -26.93
C ASN A 81 5.96 22.74 -26.70
N ASN A 82 6.73 22.56 -25.66
CA ASN A 82 8.03 23.19 -25.51
C ASN A 82 8.88 22.42 -24.53
N ASP A 83 9.31 21.26 -24.99
CA ASP A 83 10.42 20.50 -24.41
C ASP A 83 11.76 21.13 -24.80
N ASN A 84 11.97 22.40 -24.57
CA ASN A 84 13.27 22.99 -24.82
C ASN A 84 13.61 24.08 -23.83
N ASN A 85 13.68 23.73 -22.53
CA ASN A 85 14.51 24.47 -21.60
C ASN A 85 14.99 23.57 -20.45
N SER A 86 15.70 22.52 -20.81
CA SER A 86 16.58 21.82 -19.90
C SER A 86 17.93 22.51 -19.89
N SER A 87 17.97 23.73 -19.41
CA SER A 87 19.23 24.36 -19.09
C SER A 87 19.49 24.21 -17.60
N ASN A 88 20.50 23.41 -17.30
CA ASN A 88 21.20 23.29 -16.04
C ASN A 88 20.46 22.64 -14.86
N GLY A 89 20.69 21.34 -14.73
CA GLY A 89 20.51 20.59 -13.48
C GLY A 89 19.16 19.91 -13.41
N ASN A 90 19.21 18.67 -13.28
CA ASN A 90 18.22 17.61 -13.11
C ASN A 90 17.02 17.88 -12.16
N PHE A 91 16.59 19.13 -11.98
CA PHE A 91 15.46 19.46 -11.11
C PHE A 91 14.17 19.55 -11.93
N SER A 92 13.14 18.86 -11.48
CA SER A 92 11.79 18.96 -12.03
C SER A 92 10.81 19.32 -10.93
N GLU A 93 9.79 20.09 -11.27
CA GLU A 93 8.74 20.47 -10.36
C GLU A 93 7.66 19.38 -10.27
N TYR A 94 7.24 19.10 -9.06
CA TYR A 94 6.18 18.12 -8.74
C TYR A 94 5.27 18.66 -7.65
N ARG A 95 4.16 18.00 -7.46
CA ARG A 95 3.28 18.12 -6.29
C ARG A 95 2.85 16.73 -5.84
N LEU A 96 2.35 16.61 -4.62
CA LEU A 96 1.74 15.36 -4.19
C LEU A 96 0.45 15.10 -4.97
N ILE A 97 0.23 13.84 -5.34
CA ILE A 97 -0.83 13.45 -6.28
C ILE A 97 -2.24 13.84 -5.80
N ASN A 98 -2.51 13.79 -4.50
CA ASN A 98 -3.84 14.00 -3.93
C ASN A 98 -4.12 15.44 -3.48
N CYS A 99 -3.18 16.36 -3.65
CA CYS A 99 -3.33 17.72 -3.13
C CYS A 99 -4.47 18.53 -3.75
N ASN A 100 -4.90 18.18 -4.96
CA ASN A 100 -6.00 18.85 -5.65
C ASN A 100 -7.37 18.20 -5.44
N THR A 101 -7.44 17.06 -4.79
CA THR A 101 -8.67 16.27 -4.67
C THR A 101 -9.07 15.96 -3.24
N SER A 102 -8.12 15.77 -2.34
CA SER A 102 -8.40 15.33 -0.98
C SER A 102 -7.34 15.80 0.02
N ALA A 103 -7.73 15.85 1.28
CA ALA A 103 -6.77 16.09 2.36
C ALA A 103 -5.88 14.86 2.60
N ILE A 104 -4.62 15.13 2.91
CA ILE A 104 -3.66 14.10 3.30
C ILE A 104 -3.50 14.17 4.82
N THR A 105 -3.68 13.04 5.48
CA THR A 105 -3.46 12.89 6.93
C THR A 105 -2.40 11.84 7.16
N GLN A 106 -1.38 12.21 7.93
CA GLN A 106 -0.35 11.27 8.36
C GLN A 106 -0.96 10.27 9.35
N ALA A 107 -0.66 8.99 9.20
CA ALA A 107 -1.01 8.03 10.23
C ALA A 107 -0.32 8.38 11.54
N CYS A 108 -1.03 8.29 12.67
CA CYS A 108 -0.45 8.55 13.97
C CYS A 108 0.70 7.56 14.24
N PRO A 109 1.91 8.04 14.58
CA PRO A 109 3.06 7.15 14.79
C PRO A 109 2.91 6.14 15.94
N LYS A 110 1.95 6.39 16.83
CA LYS A 110 1.69 5.51 18.00
C LYS A 110 0.83 4.30 17.67
N VAL A 111 0.17 4.27 16.49
CA VAL A 111 -0.68 3.16 16.09
C VAL A 111 0.06 2.24 15.12
N THR A 112 -0.29 0.96 15.16
CA THR A 112 0.29 -0.04 14.26
C THR A 112 -0.61 -0.28 13.05
N PHE A 113 0.01 -0.61 11.92
CA PHE A 113 -0.68 -1.10 10.73
C PHE A 113 -0.78 -2.62 10.67
N ASP A 114 -0.33 -3.32 11.70
CA ASP A 114 -0.41 -4.78 11.73
C ASP A 114 -1.86 -5.23 11.63
N PRO A 115 -2.18 -6.16 10.72
CA PRO A 115 -3.53 -6.70 10.63
C PRO A 115 -3.89 -7.45 11.91
N ILE A 116 -4.85 -6.92 12.66
CA ILE A 116 -5.35 -7.53 13.91
C ILE A 116 -6.69 -8.20 13.60
N PRO A 117 -6.92 -9.45 14.05
CA PRO A 117 -8.20 -10.13 13.80
C PRO A 117 -9.40 -9.33 14.30
N ILE A 118 -10.36 -9.11 13.43
CA ILE A 118 -11.62 -8.43 13.73
C ILE A 118 -12.76 -9.45 13.68
N HIS A 119 -13.61 -9.44 14.70
CA HIS A 119 -14.82 -10.23 14.74
C HIS A 119 -16.03 -9.34 14.50
N TYR A 120 -16.91 -9.75 13.58
CA TYR A 120 -18.19 -9.09 13.40
C TYR A 120 -19.23 -9.84 14.20
N CYS A 121 -19.96 -9.12 15.04
CA CYS A 121 -20.99 -9.71 15.91
C CYS A 121 -22.36 -9.12 15.60
N ALA A 122 -23.39 -9.96 15.71
CA ALA A 122 -24.75 -9.52 15.55
C ALA A 122 -25.21 -8.70 16.78
N PRO A 123 -26.01 -7.65 16.58
CA PRO A 123 -26.64 -6.94 17.69
C PRO A 123 -27.70 -7.80 18.37
N ALA A 124 -28.19 -7.37 19.56
CA ALA A 124 -29.24 -8.06 20.28
C ALA A 124 -30.51 -8.23 19.42
N GLY A 125 -31.06 -9.43 19.40
CA GLY A 125 -32.23 -9.76 18.57
C GLY A 125 -31.92 -10.25 17.17
N TYR A 126 -30.62 -10.30 16.79
CA TYR A 126 -30.15 -10.79 15.48
C TYR A 126 -29.14 -11.92 15.66
N ALA A 127 -28.96 -12.70 14.62
CA ALA A 127 -27.99 -13.78 14.60
C ALA A 127 -27.32 -13.84 13.22
N ILE A 128 -26.12 -14.38 13.18
CA ILE A 128 -25.39 -14.65 11.96
C ILE A 128 -25.59 -16.12 11.61
N LEU A 129 -25.97 -16.39 10.37
CA LEU A 129 -26.06 -17.75 9.85
C LEU A 129 -24.76 -18.11 9.16
N LYS A 130 -24.14 -19.20 9.60
CA LYS A 130 -22.91 -19.74 9.04
C LYS A 130 -23.22 -20.97 8.20
N CYS A 131 -22.81 -20.96 6.94
CA CYS A 131 -22.88 -22.13 6.08
C CYS A 131 -21.67 -23.04 6.35
N ASN A 132 -21.94 -24.26 6.79
CA ASN A 132 -20.93 -25.27 7.10
C ASN A 132 -20.75 -26.30 5.99
N ASN A 133 -21.35 -26.07 4.83
CA ASN A 133 -21.18 -26.96 3.68
C ASN A 133 -19.81 -26.74 3.06
N GLU A 134 -18.94 -27.73 3.14
CA GLU A 134 -17.56 -27.69 2.65
C GLU A 134 -17.47 -27.43 1.13
N THR A 135 -18.48 -27.82 0.38
CA THR A 135 -18.55 -27.64 -1.08
C THR A 135 -19.39 -26.43 -1.51
N PHE A 136 -19.76 -25.56 -0.57
CA PHE A 136 -20.55 -24.37 -0.88
C PHE A 136 -19.74 -23.37 -1.71
N ASN A 137 -20.27 -23.02 -2.89
CA ASN A 137 -19.58 -22.13 -3.82
C ASN A 137 -19.84 -20.63 -3.59
N GLY A 138 -20.62 -20.28 -2.56
CA GLY A 138 -20.95 -18.89 -2.21
C GLY A 138 -22.34 -18.44 -2.66
N THR A 139 -23.05 -19.21 -3.47
CA THR A 139 -24.37 -18.87 -3.99
C THR A 139 -25.33 -20.06 -3.88
N GLY A 140 -26.63 -19.78 -3.74
CA GLY A 140 -27.66 -20.80 -3.67
C GLY A 140 -27.91 -21.34 -2.26
N PRO A 141 -28.64 -22.45 -2.13
CA PRO A 141 -28.99 -23.00 -0.85
C PRO A 141 -27.81 -23.63 -0.12
N CYS A 142 -27.75 -23.45 1.18
CA CYS A 142 -26.80 -24.11 2.07
C CYS A 142 -27.46 -25.26 2.81
N ARG A 143 -26.85 -26.44 2.83
CA ARG A 143 -27.42 -27.66 3.43
C ARG A 143 -27.12 -27.83 4.92
N ASN A 144 -26.06 -27.20 5.41
CA ASN A 144 -25.65 -27.31 6.81
C ASN A 144 -25.41 -25.91 7.38
N ILE A 145 -26.39 -25.43 8.15
CA ILE A 145 -26.38 -24.06 8.68
C ILE A 145 -26.30 -24.11 10.20
N SER A 146 -25.41 -23.31 10.77
CA SER A 146 -25.38 -23.02 12.19
C SER A 146 -25.58 -21.53 12.43
N SER A 147 -26.10 -21.21 13.62
CA SER A 147 -26.25 -19.86 14.09
C SER A 147 -25.09 -19.50 14.98
N VAL A 148 -24.47 -18.34 14.75
CA VAL A 148 -23.37 -17.84 15.56
C VAL A 148 -23.65 -16.39 15.96
N GLN A 149 -23.13 -15.97 17.11
CA GLN A 149 -23.23 -14.59 17.57
C GLN A 149 -22.20 -13.69 16.89
N CYS A 150 -21.00 -14.22 16.68
CA CYS A 150 -19.90 -13.50 16.06
C CYS A 150 -19.22 -14.38 15.02
N THR A 151 -18.56 -13.73 14.07
CA THR A 151 -17.69 -14.42 13.12
C THR A 151 -16.38 -14.84 13.80
N HIS A 152 -15.60 -15.72 13.15
CA HIS A 152 -14.20 -15.93 13.51
C HIS A 152 -13.41 -14.62 13.31
N GLY A 153 -12.18 -14.57 13.82
CA GLY A 153 -11.30 -13.42 13.63
C GLY A 153 -10.83 -13.31 12.18
N ILE A 154 -11.14 -12.19 11.54
CA ILE A 154 -10.75 -11.89 10.16
C ILE A 154 -9.69 -10.79 10.18
N LYS A 155 -8.50 -11.09 9.69
CA LYS A 155 -7.42 -10.10 9.56
C LYS A 155 -7.69 -9.19 8.37
N PRO A 156 -7.72 -7.84 8.55
CA PRO A 156 -7.98 -6.89 7.47
C PRO A 156 -6.72 -6.69 6.60
N VAL A 157 -6.26 -7.74 5.96
CA VAL A 157 -5.10 -7.69 5.08
C VAL A 157 -5.46 -7.03 3.77
N VAL A 158 -4.69 -6.01 3.38
CA VAL A 158 -4.85 -5.32 2.10
C VAL A 158 -3.82 -5.85 1.11
N SER A 159 -4.27 -6.39 0.01
CA SER A 159 -3.42 -6.93 -1.04
C SER A 159 -4.09 -6.80 -2.40
N THR A 160 -3.33 -7.07 -3.46
CA THR A 160 -3.86 -7.20 -4.82
C THR A 160 -3.46 -8.53 -5.40
N GLN A 161 -4.33 -9.13 -6.20
CA GLN A 161 -4.15 -10.40 -6.91
C GLN A 161 -4.07 -11.64 -6.02
N LEU A 162 -3.30 -11.61 -4.95
CA LEU A 162 -3.14 -12.72 -4.02
C LEU A 162 -3.79 -12.36 -2.69
N LEU A 163 -4.60 -13.26 -2.16
CA LEU A 163 -5.21 -13.12 -0.83
C LEU A 163 -4.28 -13.78 0.20
N LEU A 164 -3.91 -13.01 1.22
CA LEU A 164 -2.91 -13.39 2.20
C LEU A 164 -3.53 -13.56 3.59
N ASN A 165 -3.03 -14.52 4.37
CA ASN A 165 -3.41 -14.74 5.77
C ASN A 165 -4.92 -14.94 6.00
N GLY A 166 -5.63 -15.37 4.98
CA GLY A 166 -7.05 -15.69 5.07
C GLY A 166 -7.30 -17.14 5.49
N SER A 167 -8.57 -17.52 5.53
CA SER A 167 -8.97 -18.89 5.76
C SER A 167 -8.76 -19.75 4.52
N LEU A 168 -8.58 -21.05 4.74
CA LEU A 168 -8.45 -22.05 3.67
C LEU A 168 -9.78 -22.77 3.44
N ALA A 169 -9.96 -23.34 2.26
CA ALA A 169 -11.11 -24.18 1.96
C ALA A 169 -11.11 -25.43 2.84
N GLU A 170 -12.23 -25.70 3.53
CA GLU A 170 -12.31 -26.74 4.55
C GLU A 170 -12.49 -28.14 3.96
N GLY A 171 -13.06 -28.26 2.76
CA GLY A 171 -13.42 -29.54 2.14
C GLY A 171 -12.27 -30.36 1.55
N GLY A 172 -11.02 -30.01 1.82
CA GLY A 172 -9.85 -30.71 1.28
C GLY A 172 -9.63 -30.49 -0.22
N ASP A 173 -10.41 -29.64 -0.87
CA ASP A 173 -10.32 -29.34 -2.30
C ASP A 173 -10.38 -27.84 -2.56
N ILE A 174 -9.80 -27.43 -3.68
CA ILE A 174 -9.83 -26.03 -4.12
C ILE A 174 -11.25 -25.64 -4.54
N MET A 175 -11.71 -24.47 -4.08
CA MET A 175 -12.99 -23.92 -4.46
C MET A 175 -12.83 -22.74 -5.41
N ILE A 176 -13.59 -22.71 -6.47
CA ILE A 176 -13.68 -21.59 -7.41
C ILE A 176 -14.99 -20.86 -7.14
N ARG A 177 -14.92 -19.56 -6.89
CA ARG A 177 -16.08 -18.76 -6.54
C ARG A 177 -16.20 -17.56 -7.49
N SER A 178 -17.39 -17.38 -8.05
CA SER A 178 -17.73 -16.24 -8.89
C SER A 178 -19.24 -16.04 -8.89
N GLU A 179 -19.68 -14.81 -9.11
CA GLU A 179 -21.09 -14.54 -9.36
C GLU A 179 -21.57 -15.21 -10.65
N ASN A 180 -20.76 -15.16 -11.71
CA ASN A 180 -21.03 -15.79 -12.98
C ASN A 180 -19.71 -16.07 -13.72
N LEU A 181 -19.33 -17.34 -13.83
CA LEU A 181 -18.09 -17.77 -14.49
C LEU A 181 -18.06 -17.46 -16.00
N THR A 182 -19.21 -17.31 -16.62
CA THR A 182 -19.31 -17.00 -18.06
C THR A 182 -19.12 -15.52 -18.35
N ASP A 183 -19.22 -14.67 -17.34
CA ASP A 183 -19.01 -13.22 -17.46
C ASP A 183 -17.57 -12.87 -17.09
N ASN A 184 -16.78 -12.47 -18.08
CA ASN A 184 -15.37 -12.13 -17.92
C ASN A 184 -15.13 -10.82 -17.13
N VAL A 185 -16.16 -10.06 -16.84
CA VAL A 185 -16.09 -8.84 -16.00
C VAL A 185 -16.15 -9.20 -14.50
N LYS A 186 -16.73 -10.35 -14.16
CA LYS A 186 -16.89 -10.78 -12.77
C LYS A 186 -15.59 -11.36 -12.21
N THR A 187 -15.27 -10.96 -10.99
CA THR A 187 -14.11 -11.47 -10.27
C THR A 187 -14.25 -12.94 -9.95
N VAL A 188 -13.22 -13.71 -10.23
CA VAL A 188 -13.12 -15.12 -9.84
C VAL A 188 -12.18 -15.21 -8.64
N ILE A 189 -12.67 -15.81 -7.56
CA ILE A 189 -11.88 -16.07 -6.37
C ILE A 189 -11.52 -17.55 -6.34
N VAL A 190 -10.23 -17.82 -6.27
CA VAL A 190 -9.68 -19.18 -6.08
C VAL A 190 -9.36 -19.35 -4.61
N HIS A 191 -10.14 -20.16 -3.93
CA HIS A 191 -9.97 -20.45 -2.52
C HIS A 191 -9.20 -21.74 -2.35
N LEU A 192 -7.93 -21.61 -1.95
CA LEU A 192 -7.02 -22.74 -1.81
C LEU A 192 -7.34 -23.56 -0.56
N ASN A 193 -7.06 -24.85 -0.62
CA ASN A 193 -7.14 -25.77 0.52
C ASN A 193 -5.81 -25.91 1.27
N GLU A 194 -4.74 -25.43 0.69
CA GLU A 194 -3.39 -25.38 1.29
C GLU A 194 -2.81 -23.99 1.14
N SER A 195 -2.09 -23.52 2.13
CA SER A 195 -1.39 -22.25 2.04
C SER A 195 -0.08 -22.39 1.27
N VAL A 196 0.27 -21.35 0.51
CA VAL A 196 1.59 -21.21 -0.13
C VAL A 196 2.34 -20.09 0.54
N GLU A 197 3.48 -20.41 1.13
CA GLU A 197 4.31 -19.40 1.80
C GLU A 197 4.90 -18.43 0.78
N ILE A 198 4.72 -17.14 1.03
CA ILE A 198 5.35 -16.06 0.29
C ILE A 198 6.14 -15.19 1.25
N ARG A 199 7.39 -14.94 0.93
CA ARG A 199 8.28 -14.10 1.73
C ARG A 199 8.64 -12.86 0.94
N CYS A 200 8.24 -11.71 1.45
CA CYS A 200 8.50 -10.42 0.83
C CYS A 200 9.47 -9.61 1.65
N VAL A 201 10.34 -8.88 0.99
CA VAL A 201 11.34 -8.03 1.62
C VAL A 201 11.45 -6.70 0.89
N ARG A 202 11.58 -5.63 1.65
CA ARG A 202 12.00 -4.32 1.17
C ARG A 202 13.45 -4.11 1.64
N PRO A 203 14.44 -4.30 0.75
CA PRO A 203 15.85 -4.30 1.16
C PRO A 203 16.39 -2.91 1.49
N ASN A 204 15.71 -1.85 1.10
CA ASN A 204 16.14 -0.49 1.37
C ASN A 204 16.08 -0.16 2.86
N ASN A 205 17.20 0.33 3.40
CA ASN A 205 17.29 0.81 4.77
C ASN A 205 16.96 2.30 4.80
N ASN A 206 15.66 2.62 4.94
CA ASN A 206 15.18 3.99 4.98
C ASN A 206 15.38 4.59 6.36
N THR A 207 15.80 5.86 6.40
CA THR A 207 15.80 6.64 7.63
C THR A 207 14.54 7.47 7.73
N ARG A 208 14.10 7.76 8.96
CA ARG A 208 12.97 8.63 9.23
C ARG A 208 13.48 9.97 9.75
N ARG A 209 12.99 11.03 9.14
CA ARG A 209 13.31 12.41 9.50
C ARG A 209 12.09 13.10 10.08
N SER A 210 12.26 13.76 11.20
CA SER A 210 11.20 14.55 11.85
C SER A 210 11.27 15.99 11.38
N ILE A 211 10.17 16.50 10.86
CA ILE A 211 10.02 17.89 10.43
C ILE A 211 8.88 18.52 11.21
N ARG A 212 9.18 19.50 12.04
CA ARG A 212 8.15 20.23 12.79
C ARG A 212 7.43 21.22 11.88
N ILE A 213 6.10 21.10 11.82
CA ILE A 213 5.25 21.91 10.96
C ILE A 213 4.27 22.82 11.73
N GLY A 214 4.27 22.71 13.03
CA GLY A 214 3.43 23.52 13.92
C GLY A 214 3.59 23.10 15.37
N PRO A 215 2.97 23.82 16.32
CA PRO A 215 3.00 23.44 17.73
C PRO A 215 2.42 22.06 17.95
N GLY A 216 3.23 21.13 18.47
CA GLY A 216 2.82 19.75 18.70
C GLY A 216 2.56 18.92 17.44
N GLN A 217 2.93 19.43 16.25
CA GLN A 217 2.73 18.74 14.98
C GLN A 217 4.07 18.44 14.30
N THR A 218 4.29 17.17 14.00
CA THR A 218 5.50 16.70 13.35
C THR A 218 5.14 15.87 12.12
N PHE A 219 5.77 16.19 11.01
CA PHE A 219 5.74 15.37 9.81
C PHE A 219 6.96 14.43 9.83
N TYR A 220 6.70 13.13 9.68
CA TYR A 220 7.74 12.11 9.60
C TYR A 220 7.96 11.74 8.14
N ALA A 221 9.07 12.23 7.61
CA ALA A 221 9.45 12.01 6.22
C ALA A 221 10.50 10.92 6.10
N THR A 222 10.59 10.30 4.94
CA THR A 222 11.75 9.50 4.58
C THR A 222 12.92 10.45 4.32
N GLY A 223 14.01 10.27 5.06
CA GLY A 223 15.22 11.08 4.92
C GLY A 223 16.15 10.46 3.88
N ASP A 224 17.12 9.68 4.34
CA ASP A 224 18.10 9.04 3.46
C ASP A 224 17.85 7.53 3.38
N ILE A 225 18.36 6.91 2.32
CA ILE A 225 18.44 5.46 2.19
C ILE A 225 19.88 5.05 2.40
N ILE A 226 20.13 4.25 3.42
CA ILE A 226 21.47 3.77 3.76
C ILE A 226 21.78 2.53 2.91
N GLY A 227 22.90 2.53 2.24
CA GLY A 227 23.32 1.46 1.35
C GLY A 227 22.74 1.60 -0.05
N ASP A 228 22.65 0.49 -0.77
CA ASP A 228 22.17 0.47 -2.15
C ASP A 228 20.66 0.62 -2.22
N ILE A 229 20.18 1.35 -3.22
CA ILE A 229 18.76 1.39 -3.55
C ILE A 229 18.43 0.14 -4.35
N ARG A 230 17.62 -0.73 -3.77
CA ARG A 230 17.21 -2.00 -4.36
C ARG A 230 15.69 -2.14 -4.41
N GLU A 231 15.24 -2.94 -5.35
CA GLU A 231 13.83 -3.24 -5.55
C GLU A 231 13.31 -4.19 -4.47
N ALA A 232 12.13 -3.90 -3.94
CA ALA A 232 11.40 -4.84 -3.09
C ALA A 232 10.96 -6.04 -3.92
N HIS A 233 10.96 -7.21 -3.33
CA HIS A 233 10.65 -8.45 -4.03
C HIS A 233 10.04 -9.47 -3.11
N CYS A 234 9.41 -10.48 -3.70
CA CYS A 234 8.85 -11.61 -3.00
C CYS A 234 9.40 -12.91 -3.57
N ASN A 235 9.59 -13.90 -2.68
CA ASN A 235 10.04 -15.24 -3.04
C ASN A 235 8.97 -16.27 -2.69
N ILE A 236 8.73 -17.17 -3.62
CA ILE A 236 7.81 -18.30 -3.48
C ILE A 236 8.55 -19.55 -3.94
N SER A 237 8.34 -20.69 -3.25
CA SER A 237 8.86 -21.98 -3.68
C SER A 237 8.26 -22.34 -5.04
N ARG A 238 9.12 -22.51 -6.05
CA ARG A 238 8.69 -22.91 -7.41
C ARG A 238 7.88 -24.22 -7.38
N LYS A 239 8.35 -25.19 -6.62
CA LYS A 239 7.69 -26.50 -6.51
C LYS A 239 6.27 -26.35 -5.95
N ASN A 240 6.14 -25.65 -4.84
CA ASN A 240 4.84 -25.49 -4.19
C ASN A 240 3.87 -24.69 -5.06
N TRP A 241 4.35 -23.62 -5.68
CA TRP A 241 3.55 -22.79 -6.58
C TRP A 241 3.08 -23.57 -7.82
N THR A 242 3.99 -24.29 -8.48
CA THR A 242 3.66 -25.10 -9.65
C THR A 242 2.63 -26.16 -9.33
N THR A 243 2.75 -26.84 -8.18
CA THR A 243 1.78 -27.83 -7.74
C THR A 243 0.39 -27.22 -7.56
N VAL A 244 0.31 -26.06 -6.91
CA VAL A 244 -0.96 -25.37 -6.66
C VAL A 244 -1.60 -24.88 -7.97
N ILE A 245 -0.85 -24.24 -8.84
CA ILE A 245 -1.35 -23.77 -10.14
C ILE A 245 -1.86 -24.92 -11.00
N GLN A 246 -1.18 -26.04 -10.98
CA GLN A 246 -1.62 -27.23 -11.70
C GLN A 246 -2.98 -27.73 -11.17
N ARG A 247 -3.15 -27.81 -9.86
CA ARG A 247 -4.45 -28.19 -9.25
C ARG A 247 -5.54 -27.19 -9.57
N VAL A 248 -5.23 -25.90 -9.61
CA VAL A 248 -6.20 -24.85 -9.99
C VAL A 248 -6.63 -25.03 -11.44
N SER A 249 -5.71 -25.35 -12.33
CA SER A 249 -6.01 -25.54 -13.76
C SER A 249 -6.88 -26.77 -14.04
N GLU A 250 -6.86 -27.75 -13.16
CA GLU A 250 -7.69 -28.96 -13.25
C GLU A 250 -9.12 -28.74 -12.76
N LYS A 251 -9.39 -27.63 -12.10
CA LYS A 251 -10.71 -27.23 -11.61
C LYS A 251 -11.46 -26.35 -12.61
#